data_6d3afcd1a3435886a5de1ad1ea95be0f
#
_entry.id   6d3afcd1a3435886a5de1ad1ea95be0f
#
_cell.length_a   1.000
_cell.length_b   1.000
_cell.length_c   1.000
_cell.angle_alpha   90.00
_cell.angle_beta   90.00
_cell.angle_gamma   90.00
#
_symmetry.space_group_name_H-M   'P 1'
#
loop_
_entity.id
_entity.type
_entity.pdbx_description
1 polymer ?
#
loop_
_entity_poly.entity_id
_entity_poly.type
_entity_poly.pdbx_seq_one_letter_code
_entity_poly.pdbx_strand_id
1 'polypeptide(L)'
;LLVIYVAYRFISKYTSAEEKKIVIFGLLFFIIALLPFLGLGNITSRYSYLPTLGLVLILTLAIRKIYDYLLSYGRDIAIMSMGIIISVFSLFHIIQVQQIHGDWDTAGQKVQKFFVSIDELYSDSWSRNDLRFRFVNVPIKTGEAWIFPVGLSDALWFAFQNDNLKVYIHSSLDEALSLAGTSLSERVFRFHEDGSIEEVIRYKDGFPINIRSQ
;
A
#
# COMPACT_ATOMS: atom_id res chain seq x y z
N LEU A 1 23.92 -11.12 -9.88
CA LEU A 1 24.59 -12.19 -10.66
C LEU A 1 25.33 -13.18 -9.77
N LEU A 2 26.21 -12.74 -8.82
CA LEU A 2 26.96 -13.63 -7.92
C LEU A 2 26.06 -14.54 -7.09
N VAL A 3 24.99 -13.99 -6.48
CA VAL A 3 24.03 -14.74 -5.66
C VAL A 3 23.31 -15.81 -6.50
N ILE A 4 22.91 -15.48 -7.72
CA ILE A 4 22.26 -16.42 -8.64
C ILE A 4 23.23 -17.55 -9.03
N TYR A 5 24.48 -17.23 -9.29
CA TYR A 5 25.50 -18.24 -9.62
C TYR A 5 25.79 -19.18 -8.45
N VAL A 6 25.92 -18.63 -7.24
CA VAL A 6 26.14 -19.43 -6.01
C VAL A 6 24.94 -20.33 -5.75
N ALA A 7 23.72 -19.81 -5.86
CA ALA A 7 22.49 -20.60 -5.71
C ALA A 7 22.40 -21.72 -6.75
N TYR A 8 22.71 -21.42 -8.03
CA TYR A 8 22.76 -22.44 -9.10
C TYR A 8 23.77 -23.52 -8.79
N ARG A 9 24.99 -23.16 -8.37
CA ARG A 9 26.04 -24.13 -8.00
C ARG A 9 25.61 -25.00 -6.83
N PHE A 10 24.99 -24.43 -5.82
CA PHE A 10 24.49 -25.17 -4.67
C PHE A 10 23.36 -26.12 -5.08
N ILE A 11 22.35 -25.66 -5.81
CA ILE A 11 21.26 -26.49 -6.33
C ILE A 11 21.83 -27.62 -7.22
N SER A 12 22.75 -27.30 -8.12
CA SER A 12 23.32 -28.29 -9.05
C SER A 12 24.07 -29.40 -8.33
N LYS A 13 24.79 -29.10 -7.25
CA LYS A 13 25.65 -30.02 -6.53
C LYS A 13 24.92 -30.87 -5.49
N TYR A 14 23.91 -30.28 -4.81
CA TYR A 14 23.32 -30.90 -3.62
C TYR A 14 21.86 -31.37 -3.81
N THR A 15 21.26 -31.19 -4.99
CA THR A 15 19.89 -31.63 -5.28
C THR A 15 19.84 -32.83 -6.21
N SER A 16 18.96 -33.78 -5.91
CA SER A 16 18.61 -34.91 -6.79
C SER A 16 17.86 -34.44 -8.05
N ALA A 17 17.70 -35.34 -9.03
CA ALA A 17 16.92 -35.04 -10.24
C ALA A 17 15.46 -34.64 -9.92
N GLU A 18 14.83 -35.30 -8.95
CA GLU A 18 13.46 -35.00 -8.52
C GLU A 18 13.37 -33.64 -7.83
N GLU A 19 14.31 -33.32 -6.97
CA GLU A 19 14.37 -32.02 -6.30
C GLU A 19 14.59 -30.84 -7.27
N LYS A 20 15.39 -31.07 -8.34
CA LYS A 20 15.54 -30.09 -9.42
C LYS A 20 14.22 -29.81 -10.12
N LYS A 21 13.37 -30.82 -10.34
CA LYS A 21 12.02 -30.62 -10.90
C LYS A 21 11.16 -29.74 -9.99
N ILE A 22 11.25 -29.94 -8.68
CA ILE A 22 10.51 -29.08 -7.70
C ILE A 22 10.97 -27.63 -7.77
N VAL A 23 12.30 -27.39 -7.84
CA VAL A 23 12.84 -26.03 -7.96
C VAL A 23 12.41 -25.38 -9.27
N ILE A 24 12.52 -26.10 -10.40
CA ILE A 24 12.08 -25.59 -11.71
C ILE A 24 10.59 -25.28 -11.70
N PHE A 25 9.77 -26.20 -11.17
CA PHE A 25 8.34 -25.99 -11.05
C PHE A 25 8.02 -24.77 -10.20
N GLY A 26 8.66 -24.62 -9.02
CA GLY A 26 8.46 -23.48 -8.14
C GLY A 26 8.82 -22.14 -8.79
N LEU A 27 9.94 -22.08 -9.53
CA LEU A 27 10.34 -20.90 -10.29
C LEU A 27 9.38 -20.58 -11.44
N LEU A 28 8.99 -21.58 -12.22
CA LEU A 28 8.04 -21.39 -13.32
C LEU A 28 6.69 -20.96 -12.80
N PHE A 29 6.20 -21.59 -11.71
CA PHE A 29 4.96 -21.20 -11.07
C PHE A 29 5.00 -19.73 -10.58
N PHE A 30 6.10 -19.34 -9.92
CA PHE A 30 6.30 -17.96 -9.47
C PHE A 30 6.21 -16.97 -10.64
N ILE A 31 6.96 -17.24 -11.74
CA ILE A 31 6.99 -16.36 -12.90
C ILE A 31 5.61 -16.31 -13.60
N ILE A 32 5.03 -17.47 -13.88
CA ILE A 32 3.73 -17.55 -14.59
C ILE A 32 2.61 -16.89 -13.79
N ALA A 33 2.57 -17.12 -12.47
CA ALA A 33 1.57 -16.53 -11.61
C ALA A 33 1.75 -15.01 -11.42
N LEU A 34 2.97 -14.48 -11.63
CA LEU A 34 3.28 -13.06 -11.58
C LEU A 34 2.95 -12.34 -12.90
N LEU A 35 3.03 -13.03 -14.05
CA LEU A 35 2.86 -12.43 -15.38
C LEU A 35 1.59 -11.57 -15.55
N PRO A 36 0.38 -11.99 -15.10
CA PRO A 36 -0.82 -11.18 -15.26
C PRO A 36 -0.75 -9.81 -14.58
N PHE A 37 0.12 -9.68 -13.57
CA PHE A 37 0.23 -8.47 -12.77
C PHE A 37 1.34 -7.52 -13.22
N LEU A 38 2.28 -7.97 -14.05
CA LEU A 38 3.39 -7.14 -14.54
C LEU A 38 2.94 -6.00 -15.45
N GLY A 39 1.77 -6.14 -16.09
CA GLY A 39 1.17 -5.09 -16.93
C GLY A 39 0.33 -4.07 -16.16
N LEU A 40 0.07 -4.29 -14.87
CA LEU A 40 -0.69 -3.38 -14.05
C LEU A 40 0.25 -2.29 -13.54
N GLY A 41 0.00 -1.04 -13.88
CA GLY A 41 0.79 0.12 -13.45
C GLY A 41 0.85 0.33 -11.93
N ASN A 42 0.09 -0.47 -11.16
CA ASN A 42 0.00 -0.41 -9.72
C ASN A 42 0.08 -1.82 -9.12
N ILE A 43 1.31 -2.31 -8.91
CA ILE A 43 1.55 -3.61 -8.28
C ILE A 43 1.48 -3.42 -6.75
N THR A 44 0.50 -4.06 -6.11
CA THR A 44 0.40 -4.12 -4.65
C THR A 44 0.89 -5.49 -4.13
N SER A 45 1.26 -5.55 -2.85
CA SER A 45 1.69 -6.79 -2.18
C SER A 45 0.64 -7.93 -2.29
N ARG A 46 -0.64 -7.59 -2.45
CA ARG A 46 -1.73 -8.58 -2.65
C ARG A 46 -1.52 -9.49 -3.85
N TYR A 47 -0.92 -8.98 -4.92
CA TYR A 47 -0.67 -9.76 -6.15
C TYR A 47 0.48 -10.76 -6.02
N SER A 48 1.29 -10.65 -4.97
CA SER A 48 2.39 -11.58 -4.70
C SER A 48 1.97 -12.87 -3.98
N TYR A 49 0.77 -12.95 -3.39
CA TYR A 49 0.36 -14.10 -2.60
C TYR A 49 0.39 -15.41 -3.39
N LEU A 50 -0.23 -15.43 -4.57
CA LEU A 50 -0.25 -16.63 -5.40
C LEU A 50 1.15 -16.99 -5.92
N PRO A 51 1.93 -16.05 -6.50
CA PRO A 51 3.32 -16.34 -6.91
C PRO A 51 4.20 -16.86 -5.76
N THR A 52 4.04 -16.33 -4.56
CA THR A 52 4.86 -16.70 -3.38
C THR A 52 4.77 -18.20 -3.06
N LEU A 53 3.69 -18.90 -3.41
CA LEU A 53 3.59 -20.35 -3.22
C LEU A 53 4.73 -21.10 -3.94
N GLY A 54 5.15 -20.64 -5.11
CA GLY A 54 6.31 -21.21 -5.83
C GLY A 54 7.61 -21.03 -5.05
N LEU A 55 7.80 -19.88 -4.41
CA LEU A 55 8.97 -19.62 -3.56
C LEU A 55 8.93 -20.42 -2.27
N VAL A 56 7.75 -20.65 -1.68
CA VAL A 56 7.57 -21.48 -0.47
C VAL A 56 8.01 -22.92 -0.74
N LEU A 57 7.69 -23.48 -1.91
CA LEU A 57 8.16 -24.83 -2.29
C LEU A 57 9.69 -24.90 -2.33
N ILE A 58 10.33 -23.90 -2.92
CA ILE A 58 11.81 -23.84 -3.01
C ILE A 58 12.41 -23.66 -1.61
N LEU A 59 11.84 -22.78 -0.79
CA LEU A 59 12.30 -22.55 0.58
C LEU A 59 12.17 -23.79 1.44
N THR A 60 11.06 -24.53 1.33
CA THR A 60 10.85 -25.78 2.06
C THR A 60 11.92 -26.82 1.71
N LEU A 61 12.27 -26.93 0.41
CA LEU A 61 13.35 -27.81 -0.04
C LEU A 61 14.71 -27.36 0.51
N ALA A 62 14.98 -26.06 0.50
CA ALA A 62 16.22 -25.51 1.04
C ALA A 62 16.36 -25.77 2.55
N ILE A 63 15.29 -25.55 3.31
CA ILE A 63 15.24 -25.84 4.75
C ILE A 63 15.51 -27.32 5.01
N ARG A 64 14.89 -28.22 4.26
CA ARG A 64 15.12 -29.66 4.36
C ARG A 64 16.60 -30.00 4.12
N LYS A 65 17.21 -29.42 3.07
CA LYS A 65 18.63 -29.66 2.78
C LYS A 65 19.56 -29.13 3.87
N ILE A 66 19.26 -27.99 4.44
CA ILE A 66 20.02 -27.46 5.57
C ILE A 66 19.92 -28.41 6.77
N TYR A 67 18.72 -28.89 7.06
CA TYR A 67 18.48 -29.85 8.12
C TYR A 67 19.28 -31.18 7.90
N ASP A 68 19.16 -31.75 6.69
CA ASP A 68 19.88 -32.98 6.32
C ASP A 68 21.41 -32.82 6.44
N TYR A 69 21.92 -31.65 6.06
CA TYR A 69 23.35 -31.32 6.21
C TYR A 69 23.74 -31.24 7.70
N LEU A 70 22.92 -30.55 8.51
CA LEU A 70 23.19 -30.42 9.94
C LEU A 70 23.08 -31.74 10.70
N LEU A 71 22.26 -32.68 10.24
CA LEU A 71 22.18 -34.03 10.79
C LEU A 71 23.50 -34.78 10.77
N SER A 72 24.41 -34.49 9.79
CA SER A 72 25.74 -35.06 9.74
C SER A 72 26.63 -34.71 10.95
N TYR A 73 26.31 -33.63 11.64
CA TYR A 73 27.01 -33.19 12.86
C TYR A 73 26.35 -33.66 14.17
N GLY A 74 25.14 -34.25 14.07
CA GLY A 74 24.36 -34.74 15.18
C GLY A 74 22.94 -34.20 15.23
N ARG A 75 22.03 -35.04 15.71
CA ARG A 75 20.60 -34.71 15.77
C ARG A 75 20.29 -33.48 16.61
N ASP A 76 20.93 -33.36 17.77
CA ASP A 76 20.68 -32.23 18.69
C ASP A 76 21.16 -30.91 18.09
N ILE A 77 22.32 -30.94 17.42
CA ILE A 77 22.87 -29.78 16.71
C ILE A 77 21.92 -29.37 15.58
N ALA A 78 21.39 -30.31 14.82
CA ALA A 78 20.47 -30.03 13.74
C ALA A 78 19.18 -29.37 14.27
N ILE A 79 18.58 -29.91 15.32
CA ILE A 79 17.35 -29.37 15.93
C ILE A 79 17.59 -27.97 16.50
N MET A 80 18.66 -27.78 17.27
CA MET A 80 18.99 -26.47 17.85
C MET A 80 19.25 -25.41 16.78
N SER A 81 20.05 -25.74 15.76
CA SER A 81 20.36 -24.82 14.66
C SER A 81 19.12 -24.45 13.88
N MET A 82 18.24 -25.40 13.57
CA MET A 82 16.97 -25.12 12.89
C MET A 82 16.04 -24.28 13.74
N GLY A 83 15.99 -24.55 15.06
CA GLY A 83 15.25 -23.72 16.01
C GLY A 83 15.70 -22.25 15.99
N ILE A 84 17.01 -22.01 15.99
CA ILE A 84 17.59 -20.67 15.89
C ILE A 84 17.21 -20.00 14.56
N ILE A 85 17.40 -20.70 13.44
CA ILE A 85 17.08 -20.18 12.08
C ILE A 85 15.61 -19.78 11.99
N ILE A 86 14.70 -20.65 12.43
CA ILE A 86 13.25 -20.38 12.42
C ILE A 86 12.90 -19.21 13.33
N SER A 87 13.52 -19.15 14.54
CA SER A 87 13.28 -18.07 15.50
C SER A 87 13.71 -16.72 14.94
N VAL A 88 14.90 -16.62 14.35
CA VAL A 88 15.41 -15.39 13.74
C VAL A 88 14.51 -14.96 12.57
N PHE A 89 14.11 -15.90 11.70
CA PHE A 89 13.22 -15.63 10.59
C PHE A 89 11.84 -15.13 11.07
N SER A 90 11.28 -15.80 12.09
CA SER A 90 10.01 -15.39 12.68
C SER A 90 10.07 -14.00 13.31
N LEU A 91 11.15 -13.70 14.05
CA LEU A 91 11.36 -12.39 14.65
C LEU A 91 11.42 -11.29 13.57
N PHE A 92 12.15 -11.53 12.50
CA PHE A 92 12.23 -10.59 11.38
C PHE A 92 10.85 -10.34 10.76
N HIS A 93 10.06 -11.39 10.55
CA HIS A 93 8.69 -11.25 10.04
C HIS A 93 7.75 -10.51 10.99
N ILE A 94 7.85 -10.75 12.30
CA ILE A 94 7.07 -10.02 13.30
C ILE A 94 7.36 -8.53 13.21
N ILE A 95 8.62 -8.13 13.12
CA ILE A 95 9.02 -6.71 12.98
C ILE A 95 8.42 -6.10 11.72
N GLN A 96 8.50 -6.80 10.57
CA GLN A 96 7.91 -6.32 9.32
C GLN A 96 6.39 -6.16 9.41
N VAL A 97 5.70 -7.13 9.99
CA VAL A 97 4.24 -7.07 10.16
C VAL A 97 3.84 -5.91 11.08
N GLN A 98 4.58 -5.68 12.16
CA GLN A 98 4.33 -4.54 13.06
C GLN A 98 4.53 -3.20 12.35
N GLN A 99 5.54 -3.07 11.51
CA GLN A 99 5.76 -1.85 10.72
C GLN A 99 4.59 -1.62 9.75
N ILE A 100 4.20 -2.63 8.99
CA ILE A 100 3.05 -2.54 8.07
C ILE A 100 1.77 -2.18 8.83
N HIS A 101 1.54 -2.78 9.99
CA HIS A 101 0.38 -2.47 10.83
C HIS A 101 0.38 -1.00 11.29
N GLY A 102 1.55 -0.47 11.70
CA GLY A 102 1.71 0.94 12.04
C GLY A 102 1.42 1.88 10.87
N ASP A 103 1.82 1.51 9.65
CA ASP A 103 1.52 2.29 8.43
C ASP A 103 0.00 2.34 8.17
N TRP A 104 -0.71 1.20 8.32
CA TRP A 104 -2.17 1.13 8.15
C TRP A 104 -2.92 1.92 9.22
N ASP A 105 -2.47 1.87 10.47
CA ASP A 105 -3.05 2.64 11.57
C ASP A 105 -2.89 4.15 11.32
N THR A 106 -1.70 4.58 10.93
CA THR A 106 -1.42 5.97 10.55
C THR A 106 -2.25 6.43 9.35
N ALA A 107 -2.39 5.59 8.32
CA ALA A 107 -3.24 5.89 7.17
C ALA A 107 -4.71 6.01 7.58
N GLY A 108 -5.19 5.10 8.44
CA GLY A 108 -6.56 5.14 8.99
C GLY A 108 -6.83 6.42 9.78
N GLN A 109 -5.89 6.86 10.62
CA GLN A 109 -6.02 8.12 11.37
C GLN A 109 -6.08 9.33 10.44
N LYS A 110 -5.29 9.37 9.38
CA LYS A 110 -5.35 10.44 8.37
C LYS A 110 -6.70 10.48 7.65
N VAL A 111 -7.23 9.32 7.27
CA VAL A 111 -8.55 9.22 6.64
C VAL A 111 -9.64 9.69 7.61
N GLN A 112 -9.59 9.28 8.87
CA GLN A 112 -10.55 9.71 9.88
C GLN A 112 -10.51 11.23 10.09
N LYS A 113 -9.32 11.82 10.23
CA LYS A 113 -9.16 13.27 10.36
C LYS A 113 -9.73 14.02 9.15
N PHE A 114 -9.46 13.52 7.95
CA PHE A 114 -10.01 14.08 6.72
C PHE A 114 -11.55 14.12 6.76
N PHE A 115 -12.19 12.97 7.07
CA PHE A 115 -13.65 12.93 7.09
C PHE A 115 -14.26 13.80 8.18
N VAL A 116 -13.66 13.84 9.36
CA VAL A 116 -14.09 14.75 10.44
C VAL A 116 -13.97 16.20 9.99
N SER A 117 -12.83 16.60 9.45
CA SER A 117 -12.59 17.99 9.03
C SER A 117 -13.56 18.43 7.91
N ILE A 118 -13.81 17.55 6.93
CA ILE A 118 -14.70 17.91 5.82
C ILE A 118 -16.17 17.92 6.26
N ASP A 119 -16.57 17.02 7.15
CA ASP A 119 -17.93 16.99 7.70
C ASP A 119 -18.21 18.21 8.58
N GLU A 120 -17.28 18.64 9.42
CA GLU A 120 -17.39 19.88 10.20
C GLU A 120 -17.59 21.12 9.32
N LEU A 121 -16.97 21.13 8.13
CA LEU A 121 -17.11 22.24 7.18
C LEU A 121 -18.43 22.22 6.41
N TYR A 122 -19.05 21.06 6.23
CA TYR A 122 -20.17 20.87 5.29
C TYR A 122 -21.36 20.11 5.83
N SER A 123 -21.47 19.83 7.12
CA SER A 123 -22.51 18.97 7.73
C SER A 123 -23.93 19.18 7.18
N ASP A 124 -24.32 20.42 6.89
CA ASP A 124 -25.67 20.78 6.40
C ASP A 124 -25.75 20.90 4.87
N SER A 125 -24.65 20.73 4.17
CA SER A 125 -24.56 21.03 2.72
C SER A 125 -24.41 19.81 1.83
N TRP A 126 -24.30 18.59 2.38
CA TRP A 126 -24.06 17.36 1.61
C TRP A 126 -25.17 17.02 0.61
N SER A 127 -26.40 17.48 0.85
CA SER A 127 -27.54 17.26 -0.06
C SER A 127 -27.55 18.18 -1.29
N ARG A 128 -26.61 19.11 -1.42
CA ARG A 128 -26.54 20.01 -2.56
C ARG A 128 -26.08 19.30 -3.83
N ASN A 129 -26.72 19.62 -4.95
CA ASN A 129 -26.48 18.94 -6.24
C ASN A 129 -25.40 19.62 -7.10
N ASP A 130 -24.81 20.72 -6.65
CA ASP A 130 -23.90 21.55 -7.43
C ASP A 130 -22.48 21.65 -6.86
N LEU A 131 -22.15 20.81 -5.85
CA LEU A 131 -20.87 20.87 -5.16
C LEU A 131 -19.71 20.39 -6.06
N ARG A 132 -18.64 21.18 -6.08
CA ARG A 132 -17.39 20.88 -6.78
C ARG A 132 -16.22 21.11 -5.85
N PHE A 133 -15.52 20.06 -5.53
CA PHE A 133 -14.37 20.09 -4.63
C PHE A 133 -13.08 19.88 -5.40
N ARG A 134 -12.13 20.78 -5.19
CA ARG A 134 -10.78 20.72 -5.74
C ARG A 134 -9.81 20.50 -4.60
N PHE A 135 -9.04 19.42 -4.67
CA PHE A 135 -8.08 19.06 -3.64
C PHE A 135 -6.66 19.19 -4.15
N VAL A 136 -5.78 19.68 -3.29
CA VAL A 136 -4.35 19.81 -3.54
C VAL A 136 -3.59 19.04 -2.46
N ASN A 137 -2.46 18.45 -2.83
CA ASN A 137 -1.59 17.66 -1.94
C ASN A 137 -2.30 16.43 -1.33
N VAL A 138 -3.22 15.80 -2.07
CA VAL A 138 -3.88 14.59 -1.62
C VAL A 138 -2.84 13.49 -1.38
N PRO A 139 -2.72 12.99 -0.15
CA PRO A 139 -1.73 11.96 0.14
C PRO A 139 -2.18 10.63 -0.46
N ILE A 140 -1.27 9.97 -1.18
CA ILE A 140 -1.56 8.68 -1.84
C ILE A 140 -1.31 7.53 -0.86
N LYS A 141 -0.17 7.58 -0.16
CA LYS A 141 0.29 6.51 0.74
C LYS A 141 0.90 7.07 2.02
N THR A 142 0.89 6.23 3.06
CA THR A 142 1.75 6.37 4.24
C THR A 142 2.47 5.04 4.39
N GLY A 143 3.81 5.04 4.18
CA GLY A 143 4.56 3.78 4.09
C GLY A 143 3.98 2.84 3.02
N GLU A 144 3.61 1.63 3.43
CA GLU A 144 2.98 0.64 2.55
C GLU A 144 1.45 0.77 2.44
N ALA A 145 0.82 1.60 3.28
CA ALA A 145 -0.64 1.74 3.34
C ALA A 145 -1.16 2.82 2.40
N TRP A 146 -2.21 2.48 1.64
CA TRP A 146 -2.96 3.44 0.83
C TRP A 146 -3.93 4.24 1.70
N ILE A 147 -3.98 5.56 1.53
CA ILE A 147 -4.90 6.43 2.26
C ILE A 147 -6.29 6.40 1.62
N PHE A 148 -6.37 6.53 0.29
CA PHE A 148 -7.62 6.38 -0.46
C PHE A 148 -7.47 5.30 -1.54
N PRO A 149 -7.61 4.00 -1.22
CA PRO A 149 -7.29 2.90 -2.13
C PRO A 149 -8.18 2.83 -3.38
N VAL A 150 -9.41 3.32 -3.29
CA VAL A 150 -10.37 3.39 -4.41
C VAL A 150 -10.47 4.79 -5.02
N GLY A 151 -9.77 5.76 -4.44
CA GLY A 151 -9.83 7.16 -4.85
C GLY A 151 -10.61 8.04 -3.88
N LEU A 152 -10.28 9.32 -3.88
CA LEU A 152 -10.90 10.31 -3.00
C LEU A 152 -12.38 10.56 -3.36
N SER A 153 -12.70 10.56 -4.65
CA SER A 153 -14.08 10.73 -5.13
C SER A 153 -15.01 9.65 -4.60
N ASP A 154 -14.57 8.38 -4.72
CA ASP A 154 -15.36 7.22 -4.28
C ASP A 154 -15.48 7.20 -2.75
N ALA A 155 -14.42 7.61 -2.04
CA ALA A 155 -14.44 7.70 -0.60
C ALA A 155 -15.46 8.75 -0.10
N LEU A 156 -15.52 9.92 -0.73
CA LEU A 156 -16.49 10.98 -0.42
C LEU A 156 -17.91 10.55 -0.79
N TRP A 157 -18.08 9.92 -1.95
CA TRP A 157 -19.39 9.37 -2.35
C TRP A 157 -19.89 8.34 -1.32
N PHE A 158 -19.02 7.41 -0.91
CA PHE A 158 -19.38 6.39 0.07
C PHE A 158 -19.81 7.00 1.43
N ALA A 159 -19.08 8.02 1.89
CA ALA A 159 -19.35 8.65 3.17
C ALA A 159 -20.63 9.51 3.17
N PHE A 160 -20.87 10.26 2.09
CA PHE A 160 -21.90 11.28 2.05
C PHE A 160 -23.07 10.99 1.08
N GLN A 161 -22.98 9.89 0.33
CA GLN A 161 -24.03 9.40 -0.58
C GLN A 161 -24.54 10.45 -1.58
N ASN A 162 -23.64 11.33 -2.06
CA ASN A 162 -23.97 12.38 -3.01
C ASN A 162 -23.40 12.09 -4.40
N ASP A 163 -24.26 11.61 -5.32
CA ASP A 163 -23.91 11.28 -6.70
C ASP A 163 -23.55 12.49 -7.56
N ASN A 164 -23.92 13.70 -7.13
CA ASN A 164 -23.70 14.94 -7.88
C ASN A 164 -22.40 15.65 -7.48
N LEU A 165 -21.74 15.20 -6.41
CA LEU A 165 -20.46 15.76 -5.96
C LEU A 165 -19.36 15.50 -7.00
N LYS A 166 -18.75 16.56 -7.51
CA LYS A 166 -17.61 16.48 -8.43
C LYS A 166 -16.32 16.75 -7.68
N VAL A 167 -15.39 15.79 -7.76
CA VAL A 167 -14.09 15.84 -7.07
C VAL A 167 -12.98 15.93 -8.10
N TYR A 168 -12.09 16.91 -7.93
CA TYR A 168 -10.93 17.13 -8.77
C TYR A 168 -9.67 17.15 -7.90
N ILE A 169 -8.61 16.53 -8.37
CA ILE A 169 -7.30 16.51 -7.70
C ILE A 169 -6.31 17.26 -8.57
N HIS A 170 -5.58 18.19 -7.98
CA HIS A 170 -4.62 19.04 -8.66
C HIS A 170 -3.22 18.86 -8.08
N SER A 171 -2.20 19.06 -8.92
CA SER A 171 -0.80 18.93 -8.53
C SER A 171 -0.28 20.16 -7.76
N SER A 172 -0.92 21.33 -7.96
CA SER A 172 -0.54 22.57 -7.29
C SER A 172 -1.75 23.41 -6.90
N LEU A 173 -1.55 24.27 -5.93
CA LEU A 173 -2.58 25.22 -5.50
C LEU A 173 -2.92 26.24 -6.59
N ASP A 174 -1.93 26.74 -7.30
CA ASP A 174 -2.10 27.71 -8.38
C ASP A 174 -2.96 27.13 -9.52
N GLU A 175 -2.75 25.87 -9.87
CA GLU A 175 -3.58 25.16 -10.83
C GLU A 175 -5.02 25.05 -10.34
N ALA A 176 -5.23 24.58 -9.11
CA ALA A 176 -6.56 24.45 -8.52
C ALA A 176 -7.31 25.79 -8.51
N LEU A 177 -6.62 26.89 -8.14
CA LEU A 177 -7.17 28.23 -8.06
C LEU A 177 -7.49 28.80 -9.44
N SER A 178 -6.62 28.58 -10.42
CA SER A 178 -6.85 29.09 -11.80
C SER A 178 -8.05 28.44 -12.49
N LEU A 179 -8.37 27.19 -12.10
CA LEU A 179 -9.49 26.42 -12.62
C LEU A 179 -10.76 26.54 -11.75
N ALA A 180 -10.63 27.08 -10.53
CA ALA A 180 -11.77 27.35 -9.65
C ALA A 180 -12.59 28.52 -10.24
N GLY A 181 -13.88 28.26 -10.50
CA GLY A 181 -14.81 29.31 -10.92
C GLY A 181 -15.19 30.21 -9.74
N THR A 182 -15.92 31.30 -10.05
CA THR A 182 -16.46 32.24 -9.05
C THR A 182 -17.75 31.72 -8.37
N SER A 183 -18.10 30.44 -8.61
CA SER A 183 -19.33 29.86 -8.06
C SER A 183 -19.21 29.54 -6.58
N LEU A 184 -20.26 29.85 -5.81
CA LEU A 184 -20.36 29.49 -4.40
C LEU A 184 -20.36 27.97 -4.13
N SER A 185 -20.59 27.18 -5.18
CA SER A 185 -20.57 25.72 -5.11
C SER A 185 -19.18 25.12 -5.32
N GLU A 186 -18.18 25.91 -5.67
CA GLU A 186 -16.82 25.45 -5.93
C GLU A 186 -15.93 25.76 -4.73
N ARG A 187 -15.18 24.76 -4.27
CA ARG A 187 -14.33 24.84 -3.08
C ARG A 187 -12.95 24.27 -3.37
N VAL A 188 -11.92 24.91 -2.83
CA VAL A 188 -10.53 24.48 -2.93
C VAL A 188 -10.01 24.11 -1.55
N PHE A 189 -9.49 22.90 -1.43
CA PHE A 189 -8.95 22.35 -0.19
C PHE A 189 -7.49 21.99 -0.34
N ARG A 190 -6.71 22.23 0.69
CA ARG A 190 -5.35 21.73 0.84
C ARG A 190 -5.32 20.67 1.92
N PHE A 191 -4.70 19.52 1.60
CA PHE A 191 -4.35 18.53 2.60
C PHE A 191 -3.10 18.93 3.35
N HIS A 192 -3.14 18.69 4.66
CA HIS A 192 -1.98 18.73 5.54
C HIS A 192 -1.39 17.33 5.72
N GLU A 193 -0.15 17.26 6.20
CA GLU A 193 0.56 15.99 6.41
C GLU A 193 -0.12 15.06 7.42
N ASP A 194 -0.85 15.63 8.38
CA ASP A 194 -1.59 14.88 9.41
C ASP A 194 -2.94 14.35 8.94
N GLY A 195 -3.35 14.65 7.72
CA GLY A 195 -4.62 14.24 7.11
C GLY A 195 -5.77 15.25 7.27
N SER A 196 -5.59 16.33 8.04
CA SER A 196 -6.57 17.42 8.09
C SER A 196 -6.61 18.19 6.77
N ILE A 197 -7.69 18.92 6.54
CA ILE A 197 -7.84 19.78 5.37
C ILE A 197 -8.10 21.23 5.79
N GLU A 198 -7.64 22.14 4.95
CA GLU A 198 -7.88 23.58 5.05
C GLU A 198 -8.63 24.04 3.80
N GLU A 199 -9.74 24.76 3.95
CA GLU A 199 -10.40 25.46 2.84
C GLU A 199 -9.59 26.72 2.48
N VAL A 200 -9.01 26.74 1.28
CA VAL A 200 -8.10 27.81 0.87
C VAL A 200 -8.87 29.01 0.32
N ILE A 201 -10.01 28.80 -0.34
CA ILE A 201 -10.85 29.86 -0.87
C ILE A 201 -12.32 29.57 -0.61
N ARG A 202 -12.96 30.51 0.03
CA ARG A 202 -14.40 30.62 0.09
C ARG A 202 -14.81 31.89 -0.66
N TYR A 203 -15.66 31.77 -1.66
CA TYR A 203 -16.24 32.95 -2.31
C TYR A 203 -17.52 33.35 -1.56
N LYS A 204 -17.54 34.58 -1.06
CA LYS A 204 -18.76 35.20 -0.55
C LYS A 204 -19.01 36.42 -1.39
N ASP A 205 -20.21 36.54 -1.96
CA ASP A 205 -20.62 37.68 -2.79
C ASP A 205 -19.70 37.98 -3.99
N GLY A 206 -19.03 36.93 -4.54
CA GLY A 206 -18.13 37.06 -5.67
C GLY A 206 -16.69 37.50 -5.35
N PHE A 207 -16.37 37.71 -4.05
CA PHE A 207 -15.02 38.09 -3.61
C PHE A 207 -14.36 36.92 -2.85
N PRO A 208 -13.07 36.59 -3.16
CA PRO A 208 -12.35 35.58 -2.42
C PRO A 208 -12.10 36.05 -0.98
N ILE A 209 -12.54 35.24 -0.01
CA ILE A 209 -12.19 35.44 1.41
C ILE A 209 -11.14 34.41 1.77
N ASN A 210 -9.96 34.87 2.13
CA ASN A 210 -8.91 34.03 2.70
C ASN A 210 -9.31 33.74 4.16
N ILE A 211 -9.85 32.54 4.42
CA ILE A 211 -10.14 32.10 5.79
C ILE A 211 -8.83 31.50 6.31
N ARG A 212 -8.06 32.29 7.05
CA ARG A 212 -7.04 31.74 7.93
C ARG A 212 -7.73 30.83 8.94
N SER A 213 -7.18 29.63 9.10
CA SER A 213 -7.54 28.66 10.14
C SER A 213 -7.90 29.37 11.46
N GLN A 214 -9.11 29.20 11.91
CA GLN A 214 -9.47 29.43 13.32
C GLN A 214 -9.13 28.20 14.14
#